data_1fa96e8c2489a4a0019f21e8aa19cc14
#
_entry.id   1fa96e8c2489a4a0019f21e8aa19cc14
#
_cell.length_a   1.000
_cell.length_b   1.000
_cell.length_c   1.000
_cell.angle_alpha   90.00
_cell.angle_beta   90.00
_cell.angle_gamma   90.00
#
_symmetry.space_group_name_H-M   'P 1'
#
loop_
_entity.id
_entity.type
_entity.pdbx_description
1 polymer ?
#
loop_
_entity_poly.entity_id
_entity_poly.type
_entity_poly.pdbx_seq_one_letter_code
_entity_poly.pdbx_strand_id
1 'polypeptide(L)'
;MFVRDIMTRNPVSISSEATLRELLTLMTEKTFEAIPVRDNGEVMGIVTDWDIITNRPGDVGDYLDTTKVRDVMSSNVVTVTGDEVVEMAAFHVYFHDLDALPVVNNQSHIVGIVTQNDIFRAMVTLMGLRAKGTRITLDTPDEAGILAQVAGVVRDAGINISSLSTYSRPGSDRASIILRVKTDKVQELVEALNSQKFKVVHISEVWK
;
A
#
# COMPACT_ATOMS: atom_id res chain seq x y z
N MET A 1 -9.14 0.26 -6.07
CA MET A 1 -8.30 1.49 -6.04
C MET A 1 -7.15 1.27 -7.01
N PHE A 2 -6.81 2.27 -7.81
CA PHE A 2 -5.74 2.16 -8.79
C PHE A 2 -4.52 2.95 -8.33
N VAL A 3 -3.35 2.62 -8.88
CA VAL A 3 -2.10 3.31 -8.58
C VAL A 3 -2.21 4.82 -8.85
N ARG A 4 -2.87 5.24 -9.94
CA ARG A 4 -3.12 6.66 -10.25
C ARG A 4 -3.90 7.44 -9.19
N ASP A 5 -4.63 6.74 -8.32
CA ASP A 5 -5.44 7.36 -7.25
C ASP A 5 -4.58 7.72 -6.03
N ILE A 6 -3.40 7.11 -5.88
CA ILE A 6 -2.53 7.25 -4.72
C ILE A 6 -1.14 7.75 -5.03
N MET A 7 -0.68 7.68 -6.29
CA MET A 7 0.67 8.07 -6.70
C MET A 7 0.91 9.57 -6.53
N THR A 8 2.13 9.94 -6.24
CA THR A 8 2.62 11.32 -6.45
C THR A 8 2.87 11.52 -7.93
N ARG A 9 2.13 12.47 -8.54
CA ARG A 9 2.25 12.81 -9.97
C ARG A 9 3.45 13.70 -10.21
N ASN A 10 4.09 13.57 -11.40
CA ASN A 10 5.25 14.35 -11.81
C ASN A 10 6.31 14.39 -10.70
N PRO A 11 6.83 13.24 -10.27
CA PRO A 11 7.76 13.17 -9.16
C PRO A 11 9.03 13.95 -9.49
N VAL A 12 9.65 14.49 -8.48
CA VAL A 12 11.02 14.98 -8.58
C VAL A 12 11.90 13.80 -8.99
N SER A 13 12.76 14.01 -9.96
CA SER A 13 13.69 13.00 -10.48
C SER A 13 15.06 13.61 -10.66
N ILE A 14 16.07 12.76 -10.75
CA ILE A 14 17.45 13.15 -10.94
C ILE A 14 18.03 12.50 -12.19
N SER A 15 19.03 13.13 -12.80
CA SER A 15 19.79 12.52 -13.92
C SER A 15 20.77 11.47 -13.40
N SER A 16 21.00 10.44 -14.18
CA SER A 16 22.01 9.42 -13.90
C SER A 16 23.43 10.00 -13.81
N GLU A 17 23.69 11.11 -14.50
CA GLU A 17 24.97 11.83 -14.52
C GLU A 17 25.15 12.81 -13.36
N ALA A 18 24.12 13.05 -12.55
CA ALA A 18 24.23 13.89 -11.35
C ALA A 18 25.19 13.26 -10.33
N THR A 19 25.76 14.10 -9.47
CA THR A 19 26.63 13.66 -8.37
C THR A 19 25.81 13.18 -7.17
N LEU A 20 26.42 12.39 -6.31
CA LEU A 20 25.77 12.01 -5.03
C LEU A 20 25.55 13.22 -4.11
N ARG A 21 26.35 14.27 -4.22
CA ARG A 21 26.12 15.52 -3.50
C ARG A 21 24.84 16.22 -3.93
N GLU A 22 24.59 16.29 -5.24
CA GLU A 22 23.34 16.84 -5.77
C GLU A 22 22.14 16.00 -5.34
N LEU A 23 22.27 14.67 -5.40
CA LEU A 23 21.26 13.73 -4.91
C LEU A 23 20.96 13.93 -3.42
N LEU A 24 21.99 13.95 -2.57
CA LEU A 24 21.84 14.10 -1.13
C LEU A 24 21.20 15.46 -0.77
N THR A 25 21.59 16.52 -1.47
CA THR A 25 20.98 17.84 -1.30
C THR A 25 19.48 17.78 -1.61
N LEU A 26 19.11 17.17 -2.74
CA LEU A 26 17.72 17.03 -3.16
C LEU A 26 16.90 16.20 -2.18
N MET A 27 17.44 15.08 -1.69
CA MET A 27 16.79 14.22 -0.70
C MET A 27 16.56 14.96 0.62
N THR A 28 17.57 15.68 1.10
CA THR A 28 17.51 16.40 2.38
C THR A 28 16.52 17.57 2.34
N GLU A 29 16.55 18.37 1.27
CA GLU A 29 15.66 19.53 1.12
C GLU A 29 14.18 19.14 1.01
N LYS A 30 13.88 17.99 0.44
CA LYS A 30 12.52 17.54 0.16
C LYS A 30 12.05 16.38 1.04
N THR A 31 12.91 15.85 1.91
CA THR A 31 12.64 14.69 2.76
C THR A 31 12.21 13.45 1.96
N PHE A 32 12.88 13.21 0.83
CA PHE A 32 12.61 12.03 0.01
C PHE A 32 13.50 10.85 0.43
N GLU A 33 12.89 9.68 0.55
CA GLU A 33 13.57 8.41 0.82
C GLU A 33 14.00 7.71 -0.48
N ALA A 34 13.29 7.96 -1.58
CA ALA A 34 13.58 7.39 -2.89
C ALA A 34 13.32 8.42 -4.01
N ILE A 35 14.20 8.48 -5.00
CA ILE A 35 14.10 9.38 -6.15
C ILE A 35 14.25 8.57 -7.44
N PRO A 36 13.30 8.68 -8.40
CA PRO A 36 13.46 8.09 -9.72
C PRO A 36 14.62 8.73 -10.47
N VAL A 37 15.43 7.92 -11.12
CA VAL A 37 16.50 8.35 -12.01
C VAL A 37 15.98 8.32 -13.44
N ARG A 38 16.10 9.43 -14.14
CA ARG A 38 15.65 9.52 -15.54
C ARG A 38 16.63 10.27 -16.41
N ASP A 39 16.78 9.80 -17.64
CA ASP A 39 17.45 10.52 -18.72
C ASP A 39 16.53 10.57 -19.93
N ASN A 40 16.45 11.72 -20.59
CA ASN A 40 15.57 11.95 -21.75
C ASN A 40 14.08 11.59 -21.53
N GLY A 41 13.63 11.58 -20.27
CA GLY A 41 12.24 11.23 -19.89
C GLY A 41 12.03 9.76 -19.55
N GLU A 42 12.94 8.87 -19.92
CA GLU A 42 12.87 7.44 -19.64
C GLU A 42 13.41 7.09 -18.25
N VAL A 43 12.86 6.02 -17.66
CA VAL A 43 13.33 5.47 -16.38
C VAL A 43 14.67 4.78 -16.59
N MET A 44 15.70 5.25 -15.89
CA MET A 44 17.03 4.63 -15.88
C MET A 44 17.25 3.80 -14.62
N GLY A 45 16.62 4.21 -13.50
CA GLY A 45 16.83 3.61 -12.22
C GLY A 45 15.93 4.20 -11.14
N ILE A 46 16.15 3.75 -9.93
CA ILE A 46 15.69 4.36 -8.69
C ILE A 46 16.88 4.43 -7.74
N VAL A 47 16.95 5.46 -6.92
CA VAL A 47 18.01 5.62 -5.93
C VAL A 47 17.38 6.01 -4.59
N THR A 48 17.88 5.40 -3.52
CA THR A 48 17.45 5.60 -2.14
C THR A 48 18.60 6.19 -1.30
N ASP A 49 18.29 6.68 -0.13
CA ASP A 49 19.31 7.08 0.86
C ASP A 49 20.16 5.87 1.30
N TRP A 50 19.57 4.67 1.33
CA TRP A 50 20.28 3.43 1.61
C TRP A 50 21.35 3.09 0.58
N ASP A 51 21.09 3.36 -0.72
CA ASP A 51 22.07 3.15 -1.79
C ASP A 51 23.33 4.02 -1.59
N ILE A 52 23.14 5.26 -1.10
CA ILE A 52 24.28 6.15 -0.78
C ILE A 52 25.10 5.60 0.39
N ILE A 53 24.44 5.08 1.41
CA ILE A 53 25.09 4.60 2.64
C ILE A 53 25.83 3.30 2.37
N THR A 54 25.23 2.34 1.68
CA THR A 54 25.80 1.01 1.45
C THR A 54 26.94 0.99 0.46
N ASN A 55 26.94 1.92 -0.49
CA ASN A 55 28.02 2.04 -1.48
C ASN A 55 29.16 2.98 -1.05
N ARG A 56 29.10 3.50 0.19
CA ARG A 56 30.08 4.46 0.72
C ARG A 56 31.43 3.78 0.97
N PRO A 57 32.54 4.28 0.39
CA PRO A 57 33.88 3.80 0.73
C PRO A 57 34.27 4.22 2.15
N GLY A 58 35.27 3.58 2.73
CA GLY A 58 35.78 3.90 4.07
C GLY A 58 36.32 5.32 4.21
N ASP A 59 36.96 5.84 3.15
CA ASP A 59 37.35 7.26 3.03
C ASP A 59 36.33 8.00 2.19
N VAL A 60 35.76 9.05 2.77
CA VAL A 60 34.64 9.80 2.18
C VAL A 60 35.10 11.02 1.37
N GLY A 61 36.34 11.39 1.41
CA GLY A 61 36.92 12.54 0.70
C GLY A 61 36.03 13.20 -0.35
N ASP A 62 36.39 13.00 -1.61
CA ASP A 62 35.61 13.54 -2.74
C ASP A 62 34.49 12.62 -3.20
N TYR A 63 34.15 11.53 -2.48
CA TYR A 63 33.19 10.51 -2.89
C TYR A 63 31.85 11.11 -3.36
N LEU A 64 31.31 12.04 -2.60
CA LEU A 64 30.02 12.66 -2.92
C LEU A 64 30.10 13.53 -4.18
N ASP A 65 31.24 14.09 -4.52
CA ASP A 65 31.43 15.00 -5.64
C ASP A 65 31.86 14.27 -6.92
N THR A 66 32.49 13.12 -6.79
CA THR A 66 33.05 12.35 -7.92
C THR A 66 32.17 11.19 -8.36
N THR A 67 31.42 10.58 -7.46
CA THR A 67 30.53 9.44 -7.77
C THR A 67 29.23 9.93 -8.38
N LYS A 68 28.80 9.27 -9.45
CA LYS A 68 27.56 9.57 -10.17
C LYS A 68 26.42 8.71 -9.61
N VAL A 69 25.18 9.21 -9.77
CA VAL A 69 23.96 8.50 -9.37
C VAL A 69 23.88 7.12 -10.04
N ARG A 70 24.26 7.01 -11.32
CA ARG A 70 24.29 5.73 -12.05
C ARG A 70 25.18 4.66 -11.42
N ASP A 71 26.21 5.06 -10.66
CA ASP A 71 27.19 4.14 -10.08
C ASP A 71 26.64 3.45 -8.82
N VAL A 72 25.56 3.99 -8.22
CA VAL A 72 24.93 3.49 -7.00
C VAL A 72 23.47 3.11 -7.16
N MET A 73 22.75 3.66 -8.17
CA MET A 73 21.34 3.41 -8.38
C MET A 73 21.02 1.95 -8.66
N SER A 74 19.84 1.52 -8.29
CA SER A 74 19.26 0.26 -8.76
C SER A 74 18.76 0.44 -10.20
N SER A 75 19.38 -0.25 -11.17
CA SER A 75 19.04 -0.19 -12.60
C SER A 75 18.00 -1.24 -13.01
N ASN A 76 17.82 -2.30 -12.24
CA ASN A 76 16.78 -3.29 -12.48
C ASN A 76 15.47 -2.82 -11.84
N VAL A 77 14.78 -1.89 -12.50
CA VAL A 77 13.64 -1.18 -11.94
C VAL A 77 12.35 -1.93 -12.21
N VAL A 78 11.63 -2.29 -11.16
CA VAL A 78 10.24 -2.71 -11.28
C VAL A 78 9.39 -1.45 -11.40
N THR A 79 8.62 -1.34 -12.48
CA THR A 79 7.70 -0.22 -12.72
C THR A 79 6.27 -0.71 -12.75
N VAL A 80 5.33 0.19 -12.47
CA VAL A 80 3.89 -0.07 -12.59
C VAL A 80 3.24 0.99 -13.47
N THR A 81 2.02 0.73 -13.94
CA THR A 81 1.23 1.73 -14.65
C THR A 81 0.19 2.37 -13.74
N GLY A 82 -0.31 3.55 -14.11
CA GLY A 82 -1.36 4.21 -13.34
C GLY A 82 -2.68 3.44 -13.28
N ASP A 83 -2.94 2.56 -14.25
CA ASP A 83 -4.15 1.73 -14.33
C ASP A 83 -4.04 0.41 -13.57
N GLU A 84 -2.87 0.11 -13.03
CA GLU A 84 -2.66 -1.07 -12.20
C GLU A 84 -3.37 -0.93 -10.86
N VAL A 85 -3.87 -2.04 -10.31
CA VAL A 85 -4.51 -2.04 -8.99
C VAL A 85 -3.47 -1.95 -7.87
N VAL A 86 -3.82 -1.26 -6.79
CA VAL A 86 -2.92 -1.03 -5.64
C VAL A 86 -2.43 -2.34 -5.02
N GLU A 87 -3.23 -3.40 -5.06
CA GLU A 87 -2.89 -4.74 -4.56
C GLU A 87 -1.69 -5.34 -5.32
N MET A 88 -1.59 -5.09 -6.64
CA MET A 88 -0.43 -5.53 -7.43
C MET A 88 0.80 -4.70 -7.13
N ALA A 89 0.65 -3.38 -6.98
CA ALA A 89 1.76 -2.54 -6.53
C ALA A 89 2.28 -2.99 -5.14
N ALA A 90 1.36 -3.31 -4.21
CA ALA A 90 1.71 -3.87 -2.90
C ALA A 90 2.45 -5.21 -3.02
N PHE A 91 2.01 -6.09 -3.94
CA PHE A 91 2.67 -7.36 -4.21
C PHE A 91 4.09 -7.15 -4.74
N HIS A 92 4.31 -6.23 -5.68
CA HIS A 92 5.64 -5.92 -6.20
C HIS A 92 6.58 -5.38 -5.13
N VAL A 93 6.11 -4.43 -4.30
CA VAL A 93 6.86 -3.87 -3.19
C VAL A 93 7.29 -4.97 -2.20
N TYR A 94 6.33 -5.83 -1.81
CA TYR A 94 6.60 -6.91 -0.87
C TYR A 94 7.52 -7.99 -1.44
N PHE A 95 7.28 -8.44 -2.69
CA PHE A 95 7.99 -9.57 -3.28
C PHE A 95 9.43 -9.22 -3.67
N HIS A 96 9.68 -7.97 -4.05
CA HIS A 96 11.00 -7.51 -4.48
C HIS A 96 11.74 -6.68 -3.42
N ASP A 97 11.15 -6.51 -2.22
CA ASP A 97 11.71 -5.71 -1.10
C ASP A 97 12.06 -4.28 -1.54
N LEU A 98 11.07 -3.57 -2.10
CA LEU A 98 11.23 -2.25 -2.69
C LEU A 98 10.60 -1.16 -1.82
N ASP A 99 11.25 0.00 -1.72
CA ASP A 99 10.72 1.18 -1.00
C ASP A 99 9.71 1.97 -1.84
N ALA A 100 9.89 1.97 -3.16
CA ALA A 100 9.03 2.69 -4.08
C ALA A 100 9.04 2.07 -5.49
N LEU A 101 7.99 2.39 -6.25
CA LEU A 101 7.82 1.98 -7.65
C LEU A 101 7.63 3.23 -8.52
N PRO A 102 8.48 3.46 -9.53
CA PRO A 102 8.17 4.44 -10.57
C PRO A 102 6.91 4.03 -11.33
N VAL A 103 6.04 5.02 -11.55
CA VAL A 103 4.83 4.84 -12.36
C VAL A 103 5.09 5.38 -13.75
N VAL A 104 4.89 4.54 -14.75
CA VAL A 104 5.20 4.88 -16.15
C VAL A 104 3.95 4.89 -17.02
N ASN A 105 4.02 5.63 -18.13
CA ASN A 105 3.03 5.56 -19.20
C ASN A 105 3.42 4.49 -20.24
N ASN A 106 2.60 4.35 -21.28
CA ASN A 106 2.82 3.39 -22.36
C ASN A 106 4.11 3.63 -23.20
N GLN A 107 4.76 4.76 -22.98
CA GLN A 107 6.04 5.13 -23.65
C GLN A 107 7.23 4.99 -22.69
N SER A 108 7.03 4.32 -21.55
CA SER A 108 8.02 4.15 -20.47
C SER A 108 8.50 5.45 -19.84
N HIS A 109 7.77 6.55 -20.03
CA HIS A 109 8.09 7.82 -19.36
C HIS A 109 7.51 7.84 -17.95
N ILE A 110 8.27 8.37 -17.00
CA ILE A 110 7.84 8.53 -15.61
C ILE A 110 6.71 9.57 -15.53
N VAL A 111 5.56 9.15 -15.03
CA VAL A 111 4.38 9.99 -14.77
C VAL A 111 4.04 10.10 -13.29
N GLY A 112 4.61 9.22 -12.47
CA GLY A 112 4.38 9.19 -11.02
C GLY A 112 5.42 8.36 -10.28
N ILE A 113 5.28 8.35 -8.96
CA ILE A 113 5.94 7.42 -8.04
C ILE A 113 4.92 7.00 -6.98
N VAL A 114 4.96 5.74 -6.56
CA VAL A 114 4.21 5.22 -5.43
C VAL A 114 5.17 4.57 -4.45
N THR A 115 5.08 4.96 -3.19
CA THR A 115 5.93 4.47 -2.10
C THR A 115 5.23 3.40 -1.27
N GLN A 116 5.98 2.66 -0.44
CA GLN A 116 5.41 1.77 0.58
C GLN A 116 4.39 2.51 1.45
N ASN A 117 4.67 3.74 1.86
CA ASN A 117 3.77 4.56 2.67
C ASN A 117 2.46 4.88 1.96
N ASP A 118 2.49 5.16 0.65
CA ASP A 118 1.28 5.41 -0.13
C ASP A 118 0.42 4.17 -0.23
N ILE A 119 1.03 3.01 -0.48
CA ILE A 119 0.37 1.71 -0.50
C ILE A 119 -0.23 1.39 0.88
N PHE A 120 0.52 1.60 1.95
CA PHE A 120 0.02 1.36 3.30
C PHE A 120 -1.19 2.25 3.63
N ARG A 121 -1.15 3.55 3.29
CA ARG A 121 -2.28 4.47 3.43
C ARG A 121 -3.50 4.03 2.62
N ALA A 122 -3.28 3.50 1.42
CA ALA A 122 -4.32 2.94 0.58
C ALA A 122 -4.97 1.72 1.24
N MET A 123 -4.17 0.79 1.78
CA MET A 123 -4.67 -0.38 2.51
C MET A 123 -5.49 0.02 3.74
N VAL A 124 -5.02 1.00 4.53
CA VAL A 124 -5.78 1.58 5.66
C VAL A 124 -7.14 2.12 5.20
N THR A 125 -7.18 2.74 4.03
CA THR A 125 -8.42 3.28 3.44
C THR A 125 -9.35 2.17 2.96
N LEU A 126 -8.83 1.18 2.23
CA LEU A 126 -9.59 0.02 1.74
C LEU A 126 -10.18 -0.81 2.88
N MET A 127 -9.45 -0.95 3.97
CA MET A 127 -9.92 -1.63 5.19
C MET A 127 -10.96 -0.81 5.97
N GLY A 128 -11.32 0.41 5.52
CA GLY A 128 -12.29 1.27 6.20
C GLY A 128 -11.83 1.83 7.54
N LEU A 129 -10.50 1.86 7.80
CA LEU A 129 -9.94 2.31 9.08
C LEU A 129 -10.02 3.82 9.29
N ARG A 130 -10.29 4.61 8.23
CA ARG A 130 -10.42 6.07 8.32
C ARG A 130 -11.80 6.54 8.80
N ALA A 131 -12.78 5.66 8.84
CA ALA A 131 -14.14 5.99 9.27
C ALA A 131 -14.39 5.48 10.70
N LYS A 132 -15.11 6.28 11.51
CA LYS A 132 -15.63 5.82 12.81
C LYS A 132 -16.61 4.67 12.58
N GLY A 133 -16.58 3.68 13.44
CA GLY A 133 -17.48 2.55 13.37
C GLY A 133 -17.06 1.41 14.28
N THR A 134 -17.83 0.35 14.26
CA THR A 134 -17.57 -0.87 15.00
C THR A 134 -17.03 -1.94 14.06
N ARG A 135 -15.94 -2.57 14.45
CA ARG A 135 -15.39 -3.76 13.80
C ARG A 135 -15.95 -5.01 14.50
N ILE A 136 -16.57 -5.87 13.72
CA ILE A 136 -17.10 -7.16 14.16
C ILE A 136 -16.35 -8.24 13.38
N THR A 137 -15.85 -9.25 14.10
CA THR A 137 -15.23 -10.44 13.47
C THR A 137 -16.12 -11.64 13.71
N LEU A 138 -16.43 -12.32 12.62
CA LEU A 138 -17.18 -13.56 12.64
C LEU A 138 -16.25 -14.73 12.32
N ASP A 139 -16.48 -15.86 12.95
CA ASP A 139 -15.93 -17.15 12.60
C ASP A 139 -17.03 -17.97 11.92
N THR A 140 -16.84 -18.31 10.66
CA THR A 140 -17.86 -18.94 9.80
C THR A 140 -17.29 -20.14 9.07
N PRO A 141 -18.13 -21.08 8.58
CA PRO A 141 -17.70 -22.02 7.56
C PRO A 141 -17.18 -21.27 6.32
N ASP A 142 -16.21 -21.86 5.62
CA ASP A 142 -15.72 -21.33 4.33
C ASP A 142 -16.53 -21.95 3.19
N GLU A 143 -17.75 -21.47 3.01
CA GLU A 143 -18.73 -22.03 2.08
C GLU A 143 -19.34 -20.96 1.17
N ALA A 144 -19.77 -21.40 -0.01
CA ALA A 144 -20.47 -20.50 -0.94
C ALA A 144 -21.75 -19.95 -0.34
N GLY A 145 -21.96 -18.63 -0.46
CA GLY A 145 -23.16 -17.94 -0.01
C GLY A 145 -23.10 -17.39 1.43
N ILE A 146 -22.10 -17.71 2.24
CA ILE A 146 -21.94 -17.19 3.59
C ILE A 146 -21.94 -15.65 3.63
N LEU A 147 -21.21 -15.00 2.74
CA LEU A 147 -21.19 -13.54 2.65
C LEU A 147 -22.58 -12.94 2.38
N ALA A 148 -23.35 -13.58 1.49
CA ALA A 148 -24.71 -13.13 1.19
C ALA A 148 -25.64 -13.24 2.41
N GLN A 149 -25.51 -14.31 3.19
CA GLN A 149 -26.28 -14.51 4.42
C GLN A 149 -25.92 -13.46 5.46
N VAL A 150 -24.62 -13.24 5.72
CA VAL A 150 -24.14 -12.21 6.66
C VAL A 150 -24.60 -10.82 6.23
N ALA A 151 -24.44 -10.48 4.95
CA ALA A 151 -24.91 -9.20 4.42
C ALA A 151 -26.44 -9.05 4.51
N GLY A 152 -27.20 -10.14 4.37
CA GLY A 152 -28.64 -10.20 4.59
C GLY A 152 -29.02 -9.79 6.01
N VAL A 153 -28.38 -10.35 7.02
CA VAL A 153 -28.62 -10.00 8.44
C VAL A 153 -28.33 -8.51 8.70
N VAL A 154 -27.23 -7.99 8.17
CA VAL A 154 -26.85 -6.57 8.34
C VAL A 154 -27.87 -5.65 7.65
N ARG A 155 -28.31 -6.01 6.43
CA ARG A 155 -29.36 -5.30 5.70
C ARG A 155 -30.67 -5.28 6.46
N ASP A 156 -31.11 -6.42 6.99
CA ASP A 156 -32.39 -6.55 7.67
C ASP A 156 -32.40 -5.77 9.01
N ALA A 157 -31.22 -5.56 9.60
CA ALA A 157 -31.02 -4.63 10.71
C ALA A 157 -31.00 -3.14 10.28
N GLY A 158 -31.10 -2.83 8.99
CA GLY A 158 -31.04 -1.48 8.46
C GLY A 158 -29.66 -0.82 8.54
N ILE A 159 -28.61 -1.62 8.60
CA ILE A 159 -27.23 -1.15 8.82
C ILE A 159 -26.42 -1.24 7.52
N ASN A 160 -25.60 -0.22 7.27
CA ASN A 160 -24.67 -0.24 6.12
C ASN A 160 -23.30 -0.82 6.50
N ILE A 161 -22.75 -1.65 5.62
CA ILE A 161 -21.38 -2.17 5.73
C ILE A 161 -20.43 -1.14 5.11
N SER A 162 -19.51 -0.58 5.92
CA SER A 162 -18.51 0.38 5.48
C SER A 162 -17.29 -0.29 4.84
N SER A 163 -16.94 -1.48 5.32
CA SER A 163 -15.85 -2.30 4.79
C SER A 163 -16.10 -3.76 5.15
N LEU A 164 -15.66 -4.65 4.27
CA LEU A 164 -15.74 -6.09 4.46
C LEU A 164 -14.44 -6.71 3.96
N SER A 165 -13.88 -7.60 4.75
CA SER A 165 -12.76 -8.44 4.34
C SER A 165 -12.94 -9.84 4.88
N THR A 166 -12.38 -10.81 4.16
CA THR A 166 -12.40 -12.21 4.54
C THR A 166 -11.00 -12.77 4.46
N TYR A 167 -10.69 -13.72 5.33
CA TYR A 167 -9.52 -14.55 5.16
C TYR A 167 -9.79 -15.97 5.64
N SER A 168 -9.32 -16.94 4.86
CA SER A 168 -9.37 -18.36 5.19
C SER A 168 -8.02 -18.78 5.77
N ARG A 169 -8.05 -19.65 6.76
CA ARG A 169 -6.82 -20.21 7.31
C ARG A 169 -6.41 -21.43 6.48
N PRO A 170 -5.15 -21.51 6.04
CA PRO A 170 -4.67 -22.67 5.31
C PRO A 170 -4.97 -23.98 6.05
N GLY A 171 -5.60 -24.93 5.38
CA GLY A 171 -5.95 -26.24 5.95
C GLY A 171 -7.19 -26.24 6.87
N SER A 172 -7.96 -25.16 6.90
CA SER A 172 -9.22 -25.06 7.66
C SER A 172 -10.41 -24.95 6.72
N ASP A 173 -11.54 -25.53 7.13
CA ASP A 173 -12.86 -25.37 6.53
C ASP A 173 -13.57 -24.09 7.05
N ARG A 174 -12.85 -23.23 7.76
CA ARG A 174 -13.39 -22.02 8.38
C ARG A 174 -12.71 -20.77 7.86
N ALA A 175 -13.52 -19.71 7.73
CA ALA A 175 -13.09 -18.38 7.36
C ALA A 175 -13.44 -17.37 8.45
N SER A 176 -12.66 -16.31 8.53
CA SER A 176 -12.99 -15.13 9.30
C SER A 176 -13.57 -14.06 8.39
N ILE A 177 -14.74 -13.54 8.76
CA ILE A 177 -15.35 -12.38 8.10
C ILE A 177 -15.18 -11.19 9.04
N ILE A 178 -14.58 -10.13 8.54
CA ILE A 178 -14.39 -8.88 9.27
C ILE A 178 -15.32 -7.84 8.67
N LEU A 179 -16.27 -7.39 9.45
CA LEU A 179 -17.21 -6.33 9.07
C LEU A 179 -16.84 -5.03 9.78
N ARG A 180 -16.99 -3.92 9.10
CA ARG A 180 -17.04 -2.60 9.71
C ARG A 180 -18.38 -1.97 9.41
N VAL A 181 -19.06 -1.58 10.49
CA VAL A 181 -20.40 -0.98 10.42
C VAL A 181 -20.41 0.33 11.18
N LYS A 182 -21.23 1.28 10.72
CA LYS A 182 -21.48 2.52 11.44
C LYS A 182 -22.89 2.47 11.98
N THR A 183 -22.99 2.14 13.27
CA THR A 183 -24.31 2.00 13.92
C THR A 183 -24.17 2.18 15.42
N ASP A 184 -25.23 2.70 16.05
CA ASP A 184 -25.39 2.75 17.50
C ASP A 184 -26.03 1.45 18.03
N LYS A 185 -26.53 0.58 17.11
CA LYS A 185 -27.26 -0.66 17.42
C LYS A 185 -26.36 -1.88 17.33
N VAL A 186 -25.14 -1.78 17.87
CA VAL A 186 -24.14 -2.88 17.78
C VAL A 186 -24.65 -4.14 18.45
N GLN A 187 -25.26 -4.01 19.62
CA GLN A 187 -25.74 -5.15 20.39
C GLN A 187 -26.88 -5.90 19.66
N GLU A 188 -27.84 -5.15 19.10
CA GLU A 188 -28.93 -5.73 18.30
C GLU A 188 -28.41 -6.50 17.09
N LEU A 189 -27.39 -5.96 16.41
CA LEU A 189 -26.75 -6.62 15.26
C LEU A 189 -26.02 -7.90 15.70
N VAL A 190 -25.30 -7.87 16.81
CA VAL A 190 -24.61 -9.04 17.36
C VAL A 190 -25.58 -10.16 17.71
N GLU A 191 -26.71 -9.82 18.34
CA GLU A 191 -27.77 -10.77 18.65
C GLU A 191 -28.39 -11.38 17.38
N ALA A 192 -28.66 -10.54 16.37
CA ALA A 192 -29.16 -11.01 15.08
C ALA A 192 -28.19 -11.95 14.36
N LEU A 193 -26.88 -11.64 14.37
CA LEU A 193 -25.85 -12.50 13.81
C LEU A 193 -25.75 -13.84 14.54
N ASN A 194 -25.74 -13.82 15.86
CA ASN A 194 -25.68 -15.03 16.68
C ASN A 194 -26.94 -15.90 16.47
N SER A 195 -28.14 -15.30 16.33
CA SER A 195 -29.38 -16.04 16.10
C SER A 195 -29.37 -16.82 14.78
N GLN A 196 -28.64 -16.33 13.79
CA GLN A 196 -28.40 -16.99 12.49
C GLN A 196 -27.18 -17.94 12.52
N LYS A 197 -26.65 -18.26 13.71
CA LYS A 197 -25.50 -19.13 13.96
C LYS A 197 -24.15 -18.59 13.45
N PHE A 198 -24.05 -17.31 13.18
CA PHE A 198 -22.76 -16.66 12.94
C PHE A 198 -22.07 -16.36 14.27
N LYS A 199 -20.94 -17.04 14.51
CA LYS A 199 -20.21 -16.86 15.76
C LYS A 199 -19.45 -15.54 15.76
N VAL A 200 -19.90 -14.55 16.53
CA VAL A 200 -19.15 -13.33 16.79
C VAL A 200 -17.99 -13.65 17.74
N VAL A 201 -16.76 -13.46 17.26
CA VAL A 201 -15.54 -13.78 18.04
C VAL A 201 -14.81 -12.55 18.57
N HIS A 202 -15.07 -11.38 17.97
CA HIS A 202 -14.46 -10.12 18.43
C HIS A 202 -15.28 -8.92 18.01
N ILE A 203 -15.35 -7.92 18.89
CA ILE A 203 -15.96 -6.62 18.65
C ILE A 203 -14.98 -5.56 19.17
N SER A 204 -14.73 -4.55 18.36
CA SER A 204 -13.94 -3.38 18.78
C SER A 204 -14.45 -2.10 18.12
N GLU A 205 -14.50 -1.03 18.88
CA GLU A 205 -14.71 0.30 18.33
C GLU A 205 -13.44 0.77 17.62
N VAL A 206 -13.60 1.35 16.45
CA VAL A 206 -12.52 1.92 15.68
C VAL A 206 -12.62 3.42 15.78
N TRP A 207 -11.66 4.01 16.47
CA TRP A 207 -11.47 5.43 16.69
C TRP A 207 -12.65 6.16 17.35
N LYS A 208 -12.41 6.60 18.59
CA LYS A 208 -13.23 7.62 19.25
C LYS A 208 -13.02 9.00 18.64
#